data_42429761e9fbf260ae869a3af58bab48
#
_entry.id   42429761e9fbf260ae869a3af58bab48
#
_cell.length_a   1.000
_cell.length_b   1.000
_cell.length_c   1.000
_cell.angle_alpha   90.00
_cell.angle_beta   90.00
_cell.angle_gamma   90.00
#
_symmetry.space_group_name_H-M   'P 1'
#
loop_
_entity.id
_entity.type
_entity.pdbx_description
1 polymer ?
#
loop_
_entity_poly.entity_id
_entity_poly.type
_entity_poly.pdbx_seq_one_letter_code
_entity_poly.pdbx_strand_id
1 'polypeptide(L)'
;MGERDCSVQRRHQKLIEETPSPVLTEDQRKDLLKKTVEMVEKINYEGAGTVEFIYEDGKFYFLEMNTRVQVEHPVTEVQTGIDIVKEQLWIAYTGETALKQSDINPRGHSIECRLSLIHI
;
A
#
# COMPACT_ATOMS: atom_id res chain seq x y z
N MET A 1 -2.45 -5.59 -3.23
CA MET A 1 -2.85 -5.91 -1.85
C MET A 1 -3.95 -4.98 -1.34
N GLY A 2 -3.99 -3.75 -1.65
CA GLY A 2 -4.97 -2.78 -1.20
C GLY A 2 -4.37 -1.39 -1.16
N GLU A 3 -5.19 -0.39 -0.93
CA GLU A 3 -4.73 0.99 -0.76
C GLU A 3 -4.60 1.34 0.73
N ARG A 4 -3.84 2.38 0.97
CA ARG A 4 -3.68 3.04 2.26
C ARG A 4 -3.97 4.52 2.11
N ASP A 5 -4.57 5.12 3.12
CA ASP A 5 -4.69 6.56 3.23
C ASP A 5 -3.56 7.09 4.10
N CYS A 6 -2.76 7.98 3.55
CA CYS A 6 -1.63 8.60 4.21
C CYS A 6 -1.77 10.14 4.21
N SER A 7 -2.99 10.65 4.24
CA SER A 7 -3.27 12.08 4.12
C SER A 7 -2.87 12.87 5.37
N VAL A 8 -2.81 12.22 6.53
CA VAL A 8 -2.43 12.88 7.78
C VAL A 8 -0.91 13.02 7.85
N GLN A 9 -0.43 14.20 7.51
CA GLN A 9 0.99 14.52 7.40
C GLN A 9 1.36 15.79 8.14
N ARG A 10 2.63 15.88 8.55
CA ARG A 10 3.25 17.10 9.07
C ARG A 10 4.54 17.36 8.30
N ARG A 11 4.64 18.50 7.62
CA ARG A 11 5.83 18.87 6.83
C ARG A 11 6.23 17.76 5.84
N HIS A 12 5.24 17.21 5.12
CA HIS A 12 5.39 16.09 4.18
C HIS A 12 5.83 14.75 4.82
N GLN A 13 5.76 14.63 6.13
CA GLN A 13 5.98 13.36 6.84
C GLN A 13 4.64 12.75 7.22
N LYS A 14 4.43 11.52 6.80
CA LYS A 14 3.25 10.71 7.17
C LYS A 14 3.26 10.48 8.68
N LEU A 15 2.14 10.75 9.35
CA LEU A 15 1.97 10.60 10.80
C LEU A 15 0.97 9.52 11.18
N ILE A 16 -0.11 9.42 10.42
CA ILE A 16 -1.16 8.41 10.60
C ILE A 16 -1.44 7.82 9.22
N GLU A 17 -1.43 6.52 9.16
CA GLU A 17 -1.77 5.74 7.97
C GLU A 17 -2.91 4.78 8.31
N GLU A 18 -3.86 4.63 7.40
CA GLU A 18 -4.98 3.73 7.59
C GLU A 18 -5.34 2.95 6.32
N THR A 19 -5.96 1.80 6.52
CA THR A 19 -6.50 0.99 5.43
C THR A 19 -7.77 0.26 5.89
N PRO A 20 -8.83 0.18 5.06
CA PRO A 20 -9.00 0.88 3.78
C PRO A 20 -9.22 2.38 3.96
N SER A 21 -8.98 3.16 2.91
CA SER A 21 -9.27 4.60 2.93
C SER A 21 -10.76 4.86 3.16
N PRO A 22 -11.14 5.71 4.13
CA PRO A 22 -12.54 6.02 4.41
C PRO A 22 -13.19 6.93 3.36
N VAL A 23 -12.40 7.58 2.51
CA VAL A 23 -12.91 8.56 1.53
C VAL A 23 -13.18 7.94 0.16
N LEU A 24 -12.69 6.73 -0.10
CA LEU A 24 -12.88 6.07 -1.40
C LEU A 24 -14.14 5.21 -1.40
N THR A 25 -14.91 5.33 -2.47
CA THR A 25 -15.95 4.34 -2.78
C THR A 25 -15.33 3.04 -3.25
N GLU A 26 -16.09 1.94 -3.20
CA GLU A 26 -15.61 0.63 -3.64
C GLU A 26 -15.23 0.62 -5.14
N ASP A 27 -15.96 1.34 -5.98
CA ASP A 27 -15.66 1.44 -7.41
C ASP A 27 -14.39 2.25 -7.67
N GLN A 28 -14.16 3.33 -6.94
CA GLN A 28 -12.92 4.11 -7.02
C GLN A 28 -11.71 3.29 -6.57
N ARG A 29 -11.86 2.50 -5.50
CA ARG A 29 -10.83 1.59 -5.02
C ARG A 29 -10.46 0.56 -6.07
N LYS A 30 -11.44 -0.09 -6.67
CA LYS A 30 -11.22 -1.08 -7.75
C LYS A 30 -10.53 -0.46 -8.96
N ASP A 31 -10.94 0.72 -9.38
CA ASP A 31 -10.34 1.43 -10.52
C ASP A 31 -8.88 1.79 -10.22
N LEU A 32 -8.60 2.34 -9.01
CA LEU A 32 -7.24 2.66 -8.58
C LEU A 32 -6.34 1.43 -8.58
N LEU A 33 -6.78 0.34 -7.96
CA LEU A 33 -6.00 -0.90 -7.88
C LEU A 33 -5.74 -1.50 -9.26
N LYS A 34 -6.75 -1.53 -10.13
CA LYS A 34 -6.60 -2.00 -11.52
C LYS A 34 -5.56 -1.19 -12.27
N LYS A 35 -5.66 0.14 -12.26
CA LYS A 35 -4.70 1.02 -12.94
C LYS A 35 -3.29 0.88 -12.39
N THR A 36 -3.16 0.70 -11.08
CA THR A 36 -1.86 0.47 -10.43
C THR A 36 -1.22 -0.83 -10.92
N VAL A 37 -1.97 -1.92 -10.97
CA VAL A 37 -1.49 -3.21 -11.49
C VAL A 37 -1.08 -3.09 -12.96
N GLU A 38 -1.93 -2.54 -13.81
CA GLU A 38 -1.62 -2.32 -15.23
C GLU A 38 -0.35 -1.50 -15.43
N MET A 39 -0.08 -0.54 -14.57
CA MET A 39 1.13 0.29 -14.64
C MET A 39 2.37 -0.52 -14.28
N VAL A 40 2.36 -1.28 -13.17
CA VAL A 40 3.53 -2.04 -12.72
C VAL A 40 3.82 -3.24 -13.62
N GLU A 41 2.80 -3.85 -14.23
CA GLU A 41 2.97 -4.89 -15.24
C GLU A 41 3.69 -4.38 -16.49
N LYS A 42 3.36 -3.17 -16.96
CA LYS A 42 4.02 -2.55 -18.14
C LYS A 42 5.52 -2.33 -17.96
N ILE A 43 5.99 -2.15 -16.73
CA ILE A 43 7.41 -1.95 -16.42
C ILE A 43 8.08 -3.24 -15.93
N ASN A 44 7.37 -4.37 -15.94
CA ASN A 44 7.82 -5.67 -15.43
C ASN A 44 8.42 -5.55 -14.02
N TYR A 45 7.71 -4.83 -13.12
CA TYR A 45 8.19 -4.62 -11.77
C TYR A 45 8.04 -5.89 -10.92
N GLU A 46 9.11 -6.26 -10.24
CA GLU A 46 9.17 -7.41 -9.32
C GLU A 46 9.49 -6.94 -7.89
N GLY A 47 8.82 -7.55 -6.90
CA GLY A 47 9.03 -7.27 -5.49
C GLY A 47 7.98 -6.36 -4.87
N ALA A 48 8.22 -5.97 -3.61
CA ALA A 48 7.35 -5.06 -2.89
C ALA A 48 7.47 -3.63 -3.41
N GLY A 49 6.35 -3.02 -3.71
CA GLY A 49 6.30 -1.64 -4.19
C GLY A 49 5.00 -0.95 -3.81
N THR A 50 5.04 0.35 -3.78
CA THR A 50 3.88 1.21 -3.51
C THR A 50 3.84 2.36 -4.48
N VAL A 51 2.66 2.59 -5.06
CA VAL A 51 2.43 3.76 -5.91
C VAL A 51 1.63 4.77 -5.11
N GLU A 52 2.12 5.99 -5.06
CA GLU A 52 1.46 7.10 -4.38
C GLU A 52 0.69 7.97 -5.36
N PHE A 53 -0.52 8.34 -4.94
CA PHE A 53 -1.41 9.20 -5.71
C PHE A 53 -1.89 10.36 -4.84
N ILE A 54 -2.13 11.50 -5.48
CA ILE A 54 -2.97 12.56 -4.91
C ILE A 54 -4.40 12.29 -5.37
N TYR A 55 -5.33 12.31 -4.44
CA TYR A 55 -6.76 12.18 -4.71
C TYR A 55 -7.43 13.53 -4.53
N GLU A 56 -8.13 13.99 -5.56
CA GLU A 56 -8.88 15.24 -5.56
C GLU A 56 -10.11 15.12 -6.47
N ASP A 57 -11.26 15.47 -5.97
CA ASP A 57 -12.53 15.52 -6.72
C ASP A 57 -12.84 14.23 -7.51
N GLY A 58 -12.62 13.08 -6.90
CA GLY A 58 -12.87 11.78 -7.53
C GLY A 58 -11.80 11.31 -8.51
N LYS A 59 -10.70 12.03 -8.64
CA LYS A 59 -9.60 11.73 -9.57
C LYS A 59 -8.32 11.40 -8.83
N PHE A 60 -7.53 10.51 -9.43
CA PHE A 60 -6.21 10.13 -8.94
C PHE A 60 -5.13 10.70 -9.84
N TYR A 61 -4.17 11.37 -9.23
CA TYR A 61 -3.00 11.93 -9.91
C TYR A 61 -1.76 11.20 -9.41
N PHE A 62 -1.03 10.57 -10.31
CA PHE A 62 0.22 9.89 -9.98
C PHE A 62 1.22 10.86 -9.37
N LEU A 63 1.80 10.49 -8.24
CA LEU A 63 2.84 11.27 -7.58
C LEU A 63 4.20 10.60 -7.76
N GLU A 64 4.35 9.39 -7.22
CA GLU A 64 5.60 8.63 -7.28
C GLU A 64 5.39 7.14 -7.11
N MET A 65 6.42 6.36 -7.40
CA MET A 65 6.49 4.94 -7.05
C MET A 65 7.68 4.70 -6.11
N ASN A 66 7.40 4.08 -4.98
CA ASN A 66 8.41 3.60 -4.05
C ASN A 66 8.70 2.12 -4.31
N THR A 67 9.89 1.83 -4.84
CA THR A 67 10.33 0.47 -5.21
C THR A 67 10.94 -0.28 -4.02
N ARG A 68 10.28 -0.25 -2.90
CA ARG A 68 10.71 -0.82 -1.63
C ARG A 68 9.52 -1.04 -0.70
N VAL A 69 9.71 -1.81 0.37
CA VAL A 69 8.80 -1.81 1.49
C VAL A 69 8.82 -0.43 2.18
N GLN A 70 7.68 0.04 2.61
CA GLN A 70 7.53 1.32 3.32
C GLN A 70 7.34 1.09 4.83
N VAL A 71 7.56 2.14 5.64
CA VAL A 71 7.36 2.08 7.09
C VAL A 71 5.93 1.66 7.42
N GLU A 72 4.95 2.17 6.69
CA GLU A 72 3.52 1.93 6.86
C GLU A 72 3.00 0.58 6.30
N HIS A 73 3.89 -0.38 5.97
CA HIS A 73 3.46 -1.71 5.52
C HIS A 73 2.64 -2.50 6.57
N PRO A 74 2.82 -2.31 7.90
CA PRO A 74 2.11 -3.08 8.91
C PRO A 74 0.59 -2.96 8.82
N VAL A 75 0.04 -1.80 8.43
CA VAL A 75 -1.43 -1.66 8.29
C VAL A 75 -1.98 -2.61 7.22
N THR A 76 -1.24 -2.81 6.13
CA THR A 76 -1.61 -3.76 5.07
C THR A 76 -1.45 -5.20 5.55
N GLU A 77 -0.40 -5.51 6.28
CA GLU A 77 -0.16 -6.85 6.84
C GLU A 77 -1.24 -7.26 7.83
N VAL A 78 -1.63 -6.35 8.74
CA VAL A 78 -2.71 -6.61 9.71
C VAL A 78 -4.03 -6.87 9.00
N GLN A 79 -4.33 -6.12 7.93
CA GLN A 79 -5.59 -6.26 7.21
C GLN A 79 -5.63 -7.53 6.34
N THR A 80 -4.49 -7.93 5.76
CA THR A 80 -4.44 -9.05 4.80
C THR A 80 -3.98 -10.37 5.41
N GLY A 81 -3.27 -10.32 6.53
CA GLY A 81 -2.60 -11.47 7.13
C GLY A 81 -1.35 -11.91 6.38
N ILE A 82 -0.83 -11.10 5.47
CA ILE A 82 0.34 -11.42 4.65
C ILE A 82 1.56 -10.66 5.18
N ASP A 83 2.64 -11.38 5.44
CA ASP A 83 3.95 -10.81 5.79
C ASP A 83 4.68 -10.36 4.53
N ILE A 84 4.62 -9.06 4.25
CA ILE A 84 5.18 -8.44 3.03
C ILE A 84 6.70 -8.57 2.99
N VAL A 85 7.36 -8.44 4.13
CA VAL A 85 8.82 -8.54 4.23
C VAL A 85 9.27 -9.96 3.91
N LYS A 86 8.59 -10.95 4.45
CA LYS A 86 8.85 -12.36 4.16
C LYS A 86 8.64 -12.67 2.67
N GLU A 87 7.55 -12.20 2.08
CA GLU A 87 7.28 -12.39 0.66
C GLU A 87 8.34 -11.71 -0.22
N GLN A 88 8.79 -10.52 0.15
CA GLN A 88 9.86 -9.83 -0.57
C GLN A 88 11.17 -10.64 -0.54
N LEU A 89 11.54 -11.21 0.61
CA LEU A 89 12.71 -12.06 0.74
C LEU A 89 12.55 -13.36 -0.07
N TRP A 90 11.34 -13.93 -0.06
CA TRP A 90 11.04 -15.14 -0.82
C TRP A 90 11.16 -14.90 -2.33
N ILE A 91 10.58 -13.81 -2.85
CA ILE A 91 10.69 -13.42 -4.26
C ILE A 91 12.16 -13.20 -4.63
N ALA A 92 12.94 -12.51 -3.79
CA ALA A 92 14.36 -12.27 -4.05
C ALA A 92 15.18 -13.56 -4.10
N TYR A 93 14.79 -14.58 -3.32
CA TYR A 93 15.49 -15.88 -3.29
C TYR A 93 15.07 -16.82 -4.41
N THR A 94 13.77 -16.86 -4.74
CA THR A 94 13.22 -17.85 -5.68
C THR A 94 12.91 -17.30 -7.07
N GLY A 95 12.78 -15.98 -7.20
CA GLY A 95 12.24 -15.32 -8.40
C GLY A 95 10.72 -15.38 -8.55
N GLU A 96 10.01 -15.96 -7.57
CA GLU A 96 8.58 -16.22 -7.69
C GLU A 96 7.86 -15.94 -6.37
N THR A 97 6.55 -15.68 -6.43
CA THR A 97 5.66 -15.69 -5.27
C THR A 97 4.62 -16.79 -5.40
N ALA A 98 4.31 -17.45 -4.28
CA ALA A 98 3.21 -18.41 -4.21
C ALA A 98 1.84 -17.73 -4.05
N LEU A 99 1.82 -16.43 -3.72
CA LEU A 99 0.60 -15.67 -3.50
C LEU A 99 -0.12 -15.37 -4.82
N LYS A 100 -1.41 -15.62 -4.83
CA LYS A 100 -2.30 -15.19 -5.90
C LYS A 100 -3.15 -14.02 -5.41
N GLN A 101 -3.57 -13.15 -6.30
CA GLN A 101 -4.47 -12.05 -5.95
C GLN A 101 -5.77 -12.55 -5.29
N SER A 102 -6.24 -13.74 -5.65
CA SER A 102 -7.42 -14.39 -5.05
C SER A 102 -7.24 -14.78 -3.58
N ASP A 103 -6.00 -14.92 -3.13
CA ASP A 103 -5.69 -15.35 -1.76
C ASP A 103 -5.72 -14.16 -0.79
N ILE A 104 -5.72 -12.96 -1.35
CA ILE A 104 -5.68 -11.70 -0.59
C ILE A 104 -7.12 -11.29 -0.25
N ASN A 105 -7.49 -11.49 1.00
CA ASN A 105 -8.80 -11.15 1.56
C ASN A 105 -8.66 -10.11 2.67
N PRO A 106 -8.63 -8.81 2.35
CA PRO A 106 -8.55 -7.76 3.36
C PRO A 106 -9.75 -7.82 4.31
N ARG A 107 -9.49 -7.70 5.63
CA ARG A 107 -10.53 -7.75 6.65
C ARG A 107 -10.38 -6.63 7.66
N GLY A 108 -11.51 -6.02 8.00
CA GLY A 108 -11.55 -4.97 9.01
C GLY A 108 -10.87 -3.67 8.57
N HIS A 109 -10.38 -2.94 9.55
CA HIS A 109 -9.75 -1.64 9.39
C HIS A 109 -8.50 -1.57 10.27
N SER A 110 -7.44 -1.00 9.76
CA SER A 110 -6.14 -0.93 10.45
C SER A 110 -5.60 0.49 10.40
N ILE A 111 -5.05 0.95 11.52
CA ILE A 111 -4.47 2.29 11.65
C ILE A 111 -3.08 2.15 12.26
N GLU A 112 -2.10 2.85 11.70
CA GLU A 112 -0.75 3.01 12.22
C GLU A 112 -0.49 4.47 12.56
N CYS A 113 0.19 4.70 13.70
CA CYS A 113 0.63 6.03 14.12
C CYS A 113 2.14 6.04 14.27
N ARG A 114 2.81 7.01 13.66
CA ARG A 114 4.25 7.24 13.86
C ARG A 114 4.48 8.08 15.09
N LEU A 115 5.16 7.49 16.07
CA LEU A 115 5.53 8.15 17.31
C LEU A 115 7.02 8.44 17.35
N SER A 116 7.38 9.64 17.79
CA SER A 116 8.78 10.01 18.07
C SER A 116 9.06 9.86 19.56
N LEU A 117 10.00 8.99 19.92
CA LEU A 117 10.43 8.85 21.31
C LEU A 117 11.28 10.04 21.84
N ILE A 118 11.68 10.94 20.94
CA ILE A 118 12.52 12.10 21.29
C ILE A 118 11.67 13.25 21.87
N HIS A 119 10.37 13.22 21.65
CA HIS A 119 9.43 14.29 22.04
C HIS A 119 8.38 13.85 23.07
N ILE A 120 8.61 12.74 23.72
CA ILE A 120 7.78 12.24 24.83
C ILE A 120 8.39 12.71 26.15
#